data_be867d0ced04616244341e535fd0742a
#
_entry.id   be867d0ced04616244341e535fd0742a
#
_cell.length_a   1.000
_cell.length_b   1.000
_cell.length_c   1.000
_cell.angle_alpha   90.00
_cell.angle_beta   90.00
_cell.angle_gamma   90.00
#
_symmetry.space_group_name_H-M   'P 1'
#
loop_
_entity.id
_entity.type
_entity.pdbx_description
1 polymer ?
#
loop_
_entity_poly.entity_id
_entity_poly.type
_entity_poly.pdbx_seq_one_letter_code
_entity_poly.pdbx_strand_id
1 'polypeptide(L)'
;MPKSTGIFALALAAALLPLSCYAAPSKADVEAQFEKWVQSDLWPEAKANGISEKVFQAAFSGITLNWNLPDLAPPGFPPPKEQKQTQAEFSSPAPYFNEDQLKKLAATGRGFAAQYGSTLKRIERTYGVPGSIVLAIWGRETGFGAAKIPNSAIEVLATKAFMSTRKEMFRTELVAALHILDGGDVTPANFKGSWAGALGQPQFMPTSYLKFAVDFDGDGHRNIWTSVPDTLASIANYLVKKGWQRDRDWGFEVSIPEAVSCAQEGPDLAKPLSHWASLGIDRISGKGFPSGEMKAEGMMLVPAGRDGPEFIVTPNFYIIKEYNNSDLYALYIGNLADRIAYNGGAFQGRWGDVGKMLRSDVAAMQKALERQGYDVGGSDGLPGYKTRRSIGQWQAKNGMKPTCFPEATMKGKLK
;
A
#
# COMPACT_ATOMS: atom_id res chain seq x y z
N MET A 1 75.75 8.31 57.01
CA MET A 1 75.32 7.06 56.28
C MET A 1 74.00 7.36 55.61
N PRO A 2 73.95 7.58 54.29
CA PRO A 2 72.71 7.73 53.57
C PRO A 2 72.33 6.43 52.90
N LYS A 3 71.01 6.09 53.01
CA LYS A 3 70.33 4.93 52.30
C LYS A 3 69.94 5.30 50.89
N SER A 4 70.41 4.54 49.94
CA SER A 4 70.04 4.62 48.53
C SER A 4 68.70 3.92 48.32
N THR A 5 67.73 4.62 47.79
CA THR A 5 66.43 4.06 47.28
C THR A 5 66.53 3.88 45.79
N GLY A 6 66.54 2.62 45.35
CA GLY A 6 66.49 2.25 43.94
C GLY A 6 65.06 2.35 43.41
N ILE A 7 64.88 3.09 42.34
CA ILE A 7 63.60 3.18 41.55
C ILE A 7 63.61 2.10 40.44
N PHE A 8 62.75 1.12 40.56
CA PHE A 8 62.46 0.16 39.50
C PHE A 8 61.48 0.79 38.49
N ALA A 9 61.95 1.09 37.31
CA ALA A 9 61.10 1.49 36.20
C ALA A 9 60.48 0.24 35.54
N LEU A 10 59.16 0.07 35.69
CA LEU A 10 58.40 -0.95 34.98
C LEU A 10 58.08 -0.44 33.54
N ALA A 11 58.74 -1.01 32.53
CA ALA A 11 58.41 -0.73 31.15
C ALA A 11 57.12 -1.49 30.76
N LEU A 12 56.02 -0.77 30.57
CA LEU A 12 54.75 -1.30 30.04
C LEU A 12 54.85 -1.41 28.52
N ALA A 13 55.08 -2.62 28.02
CA ALA A 13 55.00 -2.92 26.56
C ALA A 13 53.53 -2.92 26.14
N ALA A 14 53.06 -1.85 25.55
CA ALA A 14 51.73 -1.81 24.88
C ALA A 14 51.79 -2.64 23.62
N ALA A 15 51.18 -3.82 23.63
CA ALA A 15 50.95 -4.64 22.42
C ALA A 15 49.91 -3.91 21.56
N LEU A 16 50.36 -3.25 20.51
CA LEU A 16 49.53 -2.77 19.40
C LEU A 16 48.98 -3.98 18.61
N LEU A 17 47.76 -4.41 18.96
CA LEU A 17 47.03 -5.33 18.08
C LEU A 17 46.66 -4.57 16.81
N PRO A 18 46.96 -5.13 15.61
CA PRO A 18 46.56 -4.51 14.37
C PRO A 18 45.02 -4.48 14.33
N LEU A 19 44.42 -3.29 14.30
CA LEU A 19 43.03 -3.11 13.87
C LEU A 19 42.96 -3.57 12.41
N SER A 20 42.50 -4.80 12.19
CA SER A 20 42.14 -5.28 10.86
C SER A 20 41.03 -4.36 10.35
N CYS A 21 41.39 -3.38 9.51
CA CYS A 21 40.44 -2.68 8.68
C CYS A 21 39.76 -3.73 7.77
N TYR A 22 38.60 -4.23 8.16
CA TYR A 22 37.77 -4.99 7.25
C TYR A 22 37.36 -4.02 6.12
N ALA A 23 37.96 -4.18 4.97
CA ALA A 23 37.50 -3.49 3.76
C ALA A 23 36.03 -3.88 3.52
N ALA A 24 35.20 -2.92 3.17
CA ALA A 24 33.82 -3.23 2.78
C ALA A 24 33.83 -4.28 1.65
N PRO A 25 32.94 -5.27 1.70
CA PRO A 25 32.91 -6.32 0.68
C PRO A 25 32.67 -5.71 -0.70
N SER A 26 33.27 -6.28 -1.74
CA SER A 26 32.98 -5.91 -3.12
C SER A 26 31.60 -6.43 -3.55
N LYS A 27 31.06 -5.92 -4.65
CA LYS A 27 29.82 -6.48 -5.24
C LYS A 27 30.01 -7.97 -5.59
N ALA A 28 31.19 -8.37 -6.05
CA ALA A 28 31.49 -9.77 -6.36
C ALA A 28 31.43 -10.67 -5.12
N ASP A 29 31.90 -10.18 -3.96
CA ASP A 29 31.80 -10.93 -2.71
C ASP A 29 30.33 -11.13 -2.28
N VAL A 30 29.48 -10.12 -2.52
CA VAL A 30 28.04 -10.20 -2.22
C VAL A 30 27.32 -11.15 -3.19
N GLU A 31 27.69 -11.15 -4.48
CA GLU A 31 27.18 -12.13 -5.47
C GLU A 31 27.55 -13.57 -5.06
N ALA A 32 28.79 -13.81 -4.66
CA ALA A 32 29.20 -15.14 -4.17
C ALA A 32 28.45 -15.55 -2.89
N GLN A 33 28.17 -14.61 -1.99
CA GLN A 33 27.31 -14.87 -0.82
C GLN A 33 25.87 -15.20 -1.23
N PHE A 34 25.34 -14.53 -2.24
CA PHE A 34 24.01 -14.80 -2.78
C PHE A 34 23.93 -16.21 -3.38
N GLU A 35 24.88 -16.60 -4.23
CA GLU A 35 24.93 -17.94 -4.81
C GLU A 35 24.97 -19.02 -3.72
N LYS A 36 25.79 -18.82 -2.68
CA LYS A 36 25.83 -19.72 -1.53
C LYS A 36 24.50 -19.77 -0.81
N TRP A 37 23.88 -18.61 -0.54
CA TRP A 37 22.58 -18.50 0.13
C TRP A 37 21.48 -19.21 -0.65
N VAL A 38 21.46 -19.11 -1.99
CA VAL A 38 20.50 -19.82 -2.83
C VAL A 38 20.58 -21.33 -2.63
N GLN A 39 21.81 -21.87 -2.50
CA GLN A 39 22.03 -23.32 -2.36
C GLN A 39 21.89 -23.82 -0.91
N SER A 40 22.43 -23.08 0.08
CA SER A 40 22.53 -23.54 1.46
C SER A 40 21.29 -23.21 2.32
N ASP A 41 20.55 -22.15 1.98
CA ASP A 41 19.45 -21.64 2.78
C ASP A 41 18.11 -21.68 2.03
N LEU A 42 18.07 -21.19 0.79
CA LEU A 42 16.82 -21.07 0.04
C LEU A 42 16.37 -22.41 -0.53
N TRP A 43 17.27 -23.19 -1.12
CA TRP A 43 16.90 -24.49 -1.68
C TRP A 43 16.34 -25.47 -0.63
N PRO A 44 16.98 -25.69 0.53
CA PRO A 44 16.40 -26.52 1.60
C PRO A 44 14.99 -26.06 2.02
N GLU A 45 14.77 -24.76 2.12
CA GLU A 45 13.43 -24.20 2.45
C GLU A 45 12.43 -24.46 1.32
N ALA A 46 12.77 -24.17 0.07
CA ALA A 46 11.91 -24.43 -1.09
C ALA A 46 11.55 -25.91 -1.19
N LYS A 47 12.52 -26.82 -0.99
CA LYS A 47 12.31 -28.25 -0.95
C LYS A 47 11.37 -28.68 0.19
N ALA A 48 11.56 -28.12 1.39
CA ALA A 48 10.68 -28.38 2.54
C ALA A 48 9.26 -27.88 2.31
N ASN A 49 9.07 -26.87 1.47
CA ASN A 49 7.78 -26.37 1.02
C ASN A 49 7.23 -27.12 -0.21
N GLY A 50 7.86 -28.22 -0.66
CA GLY A 50 7.35 -29.08 -1.72
C GLY A 50 7.69 -28.64 -3.14
N ILE A 51 8.56 -27.63 -3.33
CA ILE A 51 9.00 -27.17 -4.66
C ILE A 51 9.90 -28.25 -5.29
N SER A 52 9.63 -28.60 -6.55
CA SER A 52 10.44 -29.56 -7.28
C SER A 52 11.82 -28.99 -7.63
N GLU A 53 12.86 -29.85 -7.58
CA GLU A 53 14.21 -29.44 -7.91
C GLU A 53 14.30 -28.91 -9.34
N LYS A 54 13.59 -29.53 -10.28
CA LYS A 54 13.51 -29.09 -11.67
C LYS A 54 13.05 -27.64 -11.81
N VAL A 55 11.99 -27.28 -11.10
CA VAL A 55 11.44 -25.92 -11.14
C VAL A 55 12.37 -24.95 -10.44
N PHE A 56 12.95 -25.32 -9.31
CA PHE A 56 13.92 -24.47 -8.61
C PHE A 56 15.14 -24.15 -9.50
N GLN A 57 15.75 -25.15 -10.11
CA GLN A 57 16.89 -24.99 -11.00
C GLN A 57 16.53 -24.13 -12.23
N ALA A 58 15.35 -24.35 -12.83
CA ALA A 58 14.88 -23.54 -13.95
C ALA A 58 14.64 -22.08 -13.55
N ALA A 59 14.08 -21.85 -12.36
CA ALA A 59 13.82 -20.50 -11.84
C ALA A 59 15.07 -19.70 -11.54
N PHE A 60 16.14 -20.36 -11.04
CA PHE A 60 17.39 -19.71 -10.68
C PHE A 60 18.46 -19.76 -11.77
N SER A 61 18.17 -20.36 -12.92
CA SER A 61 19.11 -20.41 -14.05
C SER A 61 19.44 -19.00 -14.55
N GLY A 62 20.69 -18.57 -14.35
CA GLY A 62 21.19 -17.26 -14.78
C GLY A 62 20.70 -16.08 -13.94
N ILE A 63 20.09 -16.30 -12.77
CA ILE A 63 19.70 -15.23 -11.87
C ILE A 63 20.91 -14.65 -11.15
N THR A 64 21.04 -13.33 -11.20
CA THR A 64 22.03 -12.52 -10.49
C THR A 64 21.31 -11.44 -9.66
N LEU A 65 22.04 -10.76 -8.79
CA LEU A 65 21.47 -9.67 -7.99
C LEU A 65 21.16 -8.44 -8.84
N ASN A 66 19.95 -7.90 -8.69
CA ASN A 66 19.57 -6.64 -9.32
C ASN A 66 19.90 -5.46 -8.39
N TRP A 67 21.06 -4.88 -8.59
CA TRP A 67 21.58 -3.77 -7.78
C TRP A 67 20.84 -2.43 -8.00
N ASN A 68 19.96 -2.34 -8.99
CA ASN A 68 19.21 -1.12 -9.30
C ASN A 68 17.86 -1.02 -8.56
N LEU A 69 17.52 -2.03 -7.76
CA LEU A 69 16.29 -2.02 -6.99
C LEU A 69 16.41 -1.04 -5.80
N PRO A 70 15.31 -0.38 -5.41
CA PRO A 70 15.31 0.44 -4.21
C PRO A 70 15.28 -0.41 -2.93
N ASP A 71 15.58 0.22 -1.78
CA ASP A 71 15.51 -0.36 -0.42
C ASP A 71 16.48 -1.54 -0.19
N LEU A 72 17.58 -1.58 -0.92
CA LEU A 72 18.62 -2.59 -0.73
C LEU A 72 19.50 -2.24 0.48
N ALA A 73 19.80 -3.25 1.29
CA ALA A 73 20.74 -3.24 2.41
C ALA A 73 21.74 -4.41 2.25
N PRO A 74 22.69 -4.31 1.31
CA PRO A 74 23.61 -5.40 1.02
C PRO A 74 24.47 -5.76 2.24
N PRO A 75 24.81 -7.05 2.43
CA PRO A 75 25.67 -7.48 3.53
C PRO A 75 27.03 -6.75 3.54
N GLY A 76 27.40 -6.19 4.70
CA GLY A 76 28.67 -5.47 4.86
C GLY A 76 28.70 -4.03 4.31
N PHE A 77 27.62 -3.57 3.70
CA PHE A 77 27.46 -2.16 3.30
C PHE A 77 26.74 -1.35 4.38
N PRO A 78 26.98 -0.03 4.46
CA PRO A 78 26.21 0.81 5.38
C PRO A 78 24.71 0.77 5.02
N PRO A 79 23.83 0.86 6.03
CA PRO A 79 22.39 0.86 5.77
C PRO A 79 22.00 2.02 4.83
N PRO A 80 21.01 1.82 3.97
CA PRO A 80 20.54 2.87 3.07
C PRO A 80 20.11 4.11 3.85
N LYS A 81 20.50 5.29 3.38
CA LYS A 81 20.03 6.54 3.98
C LYS A 81 18.50 6.61 3.87
N GLU A 82 17.84 7.04 4.95
CA GLU A 82 16.40 7.28 4.90
C GLU A 82 16.05 8.19 3.72
N GLN A 83 15.29 7.64 2.76
CA GLN A 83 14.80 8.45 1.66
C GLN A 83 13.68 9.35 2.16
N LYS A 84 13.75 10.65 1.86
CA LYS A 84 12.63 11.57 2.09
C LYS A 84 11.46 11.09 1.25
N GLN A 85 10.43 10.57 1.89
CA GLN A 85 9.20 10.19 1.19
C GLN A 85 8.46 11.45 0.76
N THR A 86 8.22 11.55 -0.55
CA THR A 86 7.53 12.68 -1.19
C THR A 86 6.11 12.30 -1.66
N GLN A 87 5.49 11.28 -1.05
CA GLN A 87 4.13 10.90 -1.40
C GLN A 87 3.13 12.01 -1.03
N ALA A 88 2.11 12.19 -1.86
CA ALA A 88 1.10 13.25 -1.71
C ALA A 88 0.38 13.22 -0.35
N GLU A 89 0.22 12.04 0.24
CA GLU A 89 -0.40 11.81 1.55
C GLU A 89 0.31 12.52 2.71
N PHE A 90 1.56 12.94 2.53
CA PHE A 90 2.35 13.63 3.56
C PHE A 90 2.29 15.15 3.50
N SER A 91 1.83 15.71 2.38
CA SER A 91 1.79 17.16 2.19
C SER A 91 0.39 17.68 1.85
N SER A 92 -0.25 17.07 0.87
CA SER A 92 -1.62 17.40 0.44
C SER A 92 -2.20 16.23 -0.34
N PRO A 93 -3.45 15.83 -0.11
CA PRO A 93 -4.13 14.82 -0.91
C PRO A 93 -4.44 15.26 -2.36
N ALA A 94 -4.55 16.56 -2.62
CA ALA A 94 -4.99 17.11 -3.91
C ALA A 94 -4.21 16.58 -5.14
N PRO A 95 -2.86 16.49 -5.14
CA PRO A 95 -2.10 16.00 -6.29
C PRO A 95 -2.39 14.54 -6.66
N TYR A 96 -2.96 13.76 -5.74
CA TYR A 96 -3.35 12.37 -6.00
C TYR A 96 -4.50 12.27 -7.01
N PHE A 97 -5.35 13.31 -7.08
CA PHE A 97 -6.54 13.40 -7.92
C PHE A 97 -6.32 14.29 -9.15
N ASN A 98 -5.29 13.97 -9.95
CA ASN A 98 -5.03 14.70 -11.18
C ASN A 98 -6.18 14.50 -12.18
N GLU A 99 -6.92 15.57 -12.48
CA GLU A 99 -8.13 15.54 -13.30
C GLU A 99 -7.90 15.06 -14.74
N ASP A 100 -6.81 15.46 -15.37
CA ASP A 100 -6.52 15.07 -16.74
C ASP A 100 -6.21 13.57 -16.83
N GLN A 101 -5.47 13.05 -15.85
CA GLN A 101 -5.20 11.62 -15.74
C GLN A 101 -6.48 10.82 -15.47
N LEU A 102 -7.32 11.25 -14.52
CA LEU A 102 -8.58 10.60 -14.19
C LEU A 102 -9.56 10.60 -15.37
N LYS A 103 -9.70 11.72 -16.08
CA LYS A 103 -10.52 11.82 -17.29
C LYS A 103 -10.07 10.84 -18.37
N LYS A 104 -8.74 10.77 -18.61
CA LYS A 104 -8.16 9.85 -19.58
C LYS A 104 -8.41 8.38 -19.20
N LEU A 105 -8.14 8.00 -17.96
CA LEU A 105 -8.38 6.64 -17.47
C LEU A 105 -9.87 6.30 -17.52
N ALA A 106 -10.76 7.20 -17.11
CA ALA A 106 -12.20 6.98 -17.17
C ALA A 106 -12.70 6.77 -18.62
N ALA A 107 -12.23 7.56 -19.58
CA ALA A 107 -12.58 7.39 -20.99
C ALA A 107 -12.11 6.03 -21.52
N THR A 108 -10.87 5.64 -21.22
CA THR A 108 -10.32 4.32 -21.57
C THR A 108 -11.11 3.20 -20.88
N GLY A 109 -11.44 3.34 -19.60
CA GLY A 109 -12.23 2.38 -18.83
C GLY A 109 -13.63 2.18 -19.39
N ARG A 110 -14.31 3.23 -19.86
CA ARG A 110 -15.60 3.10 -20.57
C ARG A 110 -15.48 2.31 -21.87
N GLY A 111 -14.38 2.49 -22.61
CA GLY A 111 -14.09 1.67 -23.80
C GLY A 111 -13.98 0.18 -23.45
N PHE A 112 -13.25 -0.14 -22.38
CA PHE A 112 -13.14 -1.52 -21.90
C PHE A 112 -14.44 -2.06 -21.28
N ALA A 113 -15.23 -1.21 -20.63
CA ALA A 113 -16.57 -1.59 -20.15
C ALA A 113 -17.47 -2.05 -21.32
N ALA A 114 -17.39 -1.39 -22.47
CA ALA A 114 -18.10 -1.82 -23.68
C ALA A 114 -17.48 -3.09 -24.26
N GLN A 115 -16.16 -3.16 -24.42
CA GLN A 115 -15.44 -4.29 -25.01
C GLN A 115 -15.62 -5.59 -24.22
N TYR A 116 -15.51 -5.55 -22.89
CA TYR A 116 -15.63 -6.70 -22.00
C TYR A 116 -16.97 -6.79 -21.27
N GLY A 117 -18.03 -6.15 -21.81
CA GLY A 117 -19.31 -6.03 -21.12
C GLY A 117 -19.95 -7.37 -20.72
N SER A 118 -19.85 -8.41 -21.56
CA SER A 118 -20.34 -9.76 -21.23
C SER A 118 -19.54 -10.41 -20.11
N THR A 119 -18.22 -10.29 -20.16
CA THR A 119 -17.30 -10.80 -19.13
C THR A 119 -17.54 -10.11 -17.80
N LEU A 120 -17.62 -8.77 -17.79
CA LEU A 120 -17.88 -7.99 -16.57
C LEU A 120 -19.24 -8.32 -15.94
N LYS A 121 -20.30 -8.48 -16.75
CA LYS A 121 -21.61 -8.94 -16.25
C LYS A 121 -21.55 -10.35 -15.65
N ARG A 122 -20.76 -11.26 -16.22
CA ARG A 122 -20.55 -12.60 -15.65
C ARG A 122 -19.79 -12.51 -14.33
N ILE A 123 -18.74 -11.69 -14.25
CA ILE A 123 -17.97 -11.43 -13.03
C ILE A 123 -18.87 -10.84 -11.93
N GLU A 124 -19.64 -9.82 -12.24
CA GLU A 124 -20.56 -9.18 -11.30
C GLU A 124 -21.62 -10.16 -10.76
N ARG A 125 -22.20 -11.00 -11.63
CA ARG A 125 -23.12 -12.06 -11.17
C ARG A 125 -22.43 -13.05 -10.23
N THR A 126 -21.20 -13.46 -10.53
CA THR A 126 -20.45 -14.46 -9.75
C THR A 126 -19.97 -13.89 -8.43
N TYR A 127 -19.38 -12.72 -8.47
CA TYR A 127 -18.64 -12.14 -7.33
C TYR A 127 -19.41 -11.01 -6.61
N GLY A 128 -20.41 -10.41 -7.25
CA GLY A 128 -21.15 -9.26 -6.69
C GLY A 128 -20.35 -7.97 -6.64
N VAL A 129 -19.23 -7.90 -7.35
CA VAL A 129 -18.40 -6.71 -7.45
C VAL A 129 -18.75 -5.99 -8.77
N PRO A 130 -19.12 -4.70 -8.74
CA PRO A 130 -19.41 -3.93 -9.94
C PRO A 130 -18.23 -3.91 -10.91
N GLY A 131 -18.51 -4.12 -12.19
CA GLY A 131 -17.47 -4.11 -13.21
C GLY A 131 -16.67 -2.81 -13.27
N SER A 132 -17.26 -1.68 -12.89
CA SER A 132 -16.58 -0.38 -12.82
C SER A 132 -15.49 -0.33 -11.73
N ILE A 133 -15.71 -0.96 -10.58
CA ILE A 133 -14.70 -1.08 -9.52
C ILE A 133 -13.51 -1.93 -9.99
N VAL A 134 -13.81 -3.07 -10.62
CA VAL A 134 -12.78 -3.96 -11.18
C VAL A 134 -11.94 -3.24 -12.24
N LEU A 135 -12.59 -2.52 -13.15
CA LEU A 135 -11.92 -1.71 -14.18
C LEU A 135 -11.11 -0.57 -13.58
N ALA A 136 -11.60 0.09 -12.52
CA ALA A 136 -10.88 1.17 -11.87
C ALA A 136 -9.57 0.68 -11.23
N ILE A 137 -9.57 -0.48 -10.58
CA ILE A 137 -8.37 -1.12 -10.04
C ILE A 137 -7.42 -1.48 -11.19
N TRP A 138 -7.89 -2.20 -12.22
CA TRP A 138 -7.05 -2.56 -13.37
C TRP A 138 -6.44 -1.34 -14.06
N GLY A 139 -7.23 -0.27 -14.21
CA GLY A 139 -6.75 1.00 -14.76
C GLY A 139 -5.69 1.68 -13.89
N ARG A 140 -5.87 1.66 -12.58
CA ARG A 140 -4.91 2.26 -11.62
C ARG A 140 -3.60 1.48 -11.56
N GLU A 141 -3.65 0.15 -11.54
CA GLU A 141 -2.48 -0.71 -11.37
C GLU A 141 -1.58 -0.72 -12.60
N THR A 142 -2.14 -0.94 -13.78
CA THR A 142 -1.34 -1.12 -14.99
C THR A 142 -1.83 -0.33 -16.21
N GLY A 143 -2.68 0.67 -16.02
CA GLY A 143 -3.27 1.40 -17.15
C GLY A 143 -4.02 0.47 -18.10
N PHE A 144 -4.79 -0.45 -17.55
CA PHE A 144 -5.52 -1.50 -18.28
C PHE A 144 -4.58 -2.46 -19.05
N GLY A 145 -3.50 -2.87 -18.40
CA GLY A 145 -2.50 -3.77 -18.98
C GLY A 145 -1.50 -3.12 -19.94
N ALA A 146 -1.59 -1.79 -20.16
CA ALA A 146 -0.68 -1.08 -21.05
C ALA A 146 0.72 -0.83 -20.45
N ALA A 147 0.85 -0.89 -19.14
CA ALA A 147 2.14 -0.70 -18.46
C ALA A 147 3.08 -1.87 -18.77
N LYS A 148 4.33 -1.55 -19.10
CA LYS A 148 5.38 -2.56 -19.25
C LYS A 148 5.76 -3.12 -17.87
N ILE A 149 5.79 -4.44 -17.76
CA ILE A 149 6.23 -5.18 -16.57
C ILE A 149 7.51 -5.95 -16.95
N PRO A 150 8.70 -5.30 -16.94
CA PRO A 150 9.88 -5.83 -17.62
C PRO A 150 10.73 -6.79 -16.77
N ASN A 151 10.59 -6.74 -15.42
CA ASN A 151 11.54 -7.42 -14.54
C ASN A 151 11.22 -8.91 -14.43
N SER A 152 12.24 -9.75 -14.29
CA SER A 152 12.05 -11.12 -13.81
C SER A 152 11.56 -11.06 -12.37
N ALA A 153 10.40 -11.67 -12.09
CA ALA A 153 9.85 -11.68 -10.73
C ALA A 153 10.78 -12.44 -9.76
N ILE A 154 11.40 -13.54 -10.22
CA ILE A 154 12.37 -14.30 -9.42
C ILE A 154 13.59 -13.45 -9.09
N GLU A 155 14.20 -12.78 -10.08
CA GLU A 155 15.35 -11.90 -9.86
C GLU A 155 15.05 -10.83 -8.80
N VAL A 156 13.92 -10.12 -8.96
CA VAL A 156 13.51 -9.07 -8.02
C VAL A 156 13.28 -9.62 -6.62
N LEU A 157 12.50 -10.71 -6.51
CA LEU A 157 12.15 -11.28 -5.21
C LEU A 157 13.35 -11.91 -4.52
N ALA A 158 14.23 -12.61 -5.26
CA ALA A 158 15.46 -13.19 -4.74
C ALA A 158 16.43 -12.11 -4.24
N THR A 159 16.65 -11.06 -5.05
CA THR A 159 17.48 -9.92 -4.63
C THR A 159 16.94 -9.29 -3.35
N LYS A 160 15.63 -9.04 -3.27
CA LYS A 160 15.01 -8.41 -2.10
C LYS A 160 14.97 -9.34 -0.88
N ALA A 161 14.73 -10.65 -1.07
CA ALA A 161 14.80 -11.64 -0.01
C ALA A 161 16.22 -11.76 0.57
N PHE A 162 17.24 -11.59 -0.25
CA PHE A 162 18.63 -11.65 0.18
C PHE A 162 19.11 -10.36 0.84
N MET A 163 18.82 -9.19 0.27
CA MET A 163 19.47 -7.95 0.69
C MET A 163 18.57 -6.70 0.75
N SER A 164 17.24 -6.82 1.01
CA SER A 164 16.42 -5.65 1.30
C SER A 164 16.29 -5.38 2.79
N THR A 165 15.73 -4.22 3.16
CA THR A 165 15.37 -3.91 4.55
C THR A 165 14.20 -4.75 5.08
N ARG A 166 13.49 -5.47 4.19
CA ARG A 166 12.31 -6.31 4.48
C ARG A 166 12.52 -7.76 4.00
N LYS A 167 13.68 -8.34 4.30
CA LYS A 167 14.10 -9.67 3.79
C LYS A 167 13.06 -10.76 4.01
N GLU A 168 12.54 -10.89 5.21
CA GLU A 168 11.60 -11.96 5.59
C GLU A 168 10.30 -11.90 4.80
N MET A 169 9.77 -10.69 4.60
CA MET A 169 8.59 -10.50 3.76
C MET A 169 8.86 -10.98 2.32
N PHE A 170 9.98 -10.54 1.73
CA PHE A 170 10.32 -10.93 0.37
C PHE A 170 10.69 -12.40 0.24
N ARG A 171 11.23 -13.03 1.29
CA ARG A 171 11.48 -14.47 1.34
C ARG A 171 10.19 -15.27 1.25
N THR A 172 9.17 -14.88 2.01
CA THR A 172 7.83 -15.47 1.92
C THR A 172 7.24 -15.33 0.51
N GLU A 173 7.37 -14.15 -0.10
CA GLU A 173 6.88 -13.92 -1.46
C GLU A 173 7.68 -14.71 -2.51
N LEU A 174 8.98 -14.91 -2.31
CA LEU A 174 9.83 -15.73 -3.21
C LEU A 174 9.42 -17.22 -3.17
N VAL A 175 9.17 -17.77 -2.00
CA VAL A 175 8.68 -19.16 -1.88
C VAL A 175 7.32 -19.32 -2.56
N ALA A 176 6.41 -18.35 -2.34
CA ALA A 176 5.12 -18.32 -3.05
C ALA A 176 5.29 -18.21 -4.58
N ALA A 177 6.26 -17.42 -5.05
CA ALA A 177 6.59 -17.32 -6.48
C ALA A 177 7.08 -18.66 -7.07
N LEU A 178 7.86 -19.41 -6.33
CA LEU A 178 8.29 -20.76 -6.73
C LEU A 178 7.12 -21.74 -6.82
N HIS A 179 6.14 -21.65 -5.90
CA HIS A 179 4.90 -22.44 -5.99
C HIS A 179 4.09 -22.11 -7.24
N ILE A 180 4.04 -20.84 -7.66
CA ILE A 180 3.33 -20.45 -8.89
C ILE A 180 4.00 -21.10 -10.11
N LEU A 181 5.33 -21.09 -10.17
CA LEU A 181 6.08 -21.75 -11.25
C LEU A 181 5.89 -23.27 -11.24
N ASP A 182 5.89 -23.90 -10.06
CA ASP A 182 5.70 -25.35 -9.91
C ASP A 182 4.28 -25.79 -10.30
N GLY A 183 3.29 -24.91 -10.09
CA GLY A 183 1.91 -25.10 -10.54
C GLY A 183 1.71 -24.99 -12.06
N GLY A 184 2.68 -24.45 -12.81
CA GLY A 184 2.65 -24.42 -14.27
C GLY A 184 1.78 -23.34 -14.91
N ASP A 185 1.19 -22.43 -14.13
CA ASP A 185 0.36 -21.32 -14.67
C ASP A 185 1.16 -20.34 -15.55
N VAL A 186 2.48 -20.29 -15.38
CA VAL A 186 3.38 -19.43 -16.13
C VAL A 186 4.78 -20.05 -16.22
N THR A 187 5.47 -19.80 -17.33
CA THR A 187 6.87 -20.23 -17.49
C THR A 187 7.84 -19.22 -16.84
N PRO A 188 9.06 -19.62 -16.40
CA PRO A 188 10.06 -18.70 -15.85
C PRO A 188 10.36 -17.49 -16.76
N ALA A 189 10.41 -17.67 -18.08
CA ALA A 189 10.65 -16.59 -19.05
C ALA A 189 9.54 -15.53 -19.06
N ASN A 190 8.28 -15.94 -18.81
CA ASN A 190 7.10 -15.09 -18.79
C ASN A 190 6.72 -14.62 -17.37
N PHE A 191 7.42 -15.10 -16.35
CA PHE A 191 7.16 -14.73 -14.97
C PHE A 191 7.67 -13.33 -14.66
N LYS A 192 6.91 -12.34 -15.12
CA LYS A 192 7.27 -10.92 -15.02
C LYS A 192 6.54 -10.23 -13.89
N GLY A 193 7.25 -9.30 -13.24
CA GLY A 193 6.74 -8.51 -12.12
C GLY A 193 7.25 -7.06 -12.13
N SER A 194 6.74 -6.28 -11.20
CA SER A 194 7.22 -4.93 -10.92
C SER A 194 8.56 -4.97 -10.19
N TRP A 195 9.19 -3.81 -10.02
CA TRP A 195 10.39 -3.63 -9.20
C TRP A 195 10.21 -4.04 -7.72
N ALA A 196 8.96 -4.18 -7.27
CA ALA A 196 8.60 -4.63 -5.93
C ALA A 196 8.16 -6.11 -5.89
N GLY A 197 8.18 -6.84 -7.02
CA GLY A 197 7.80 -8.24 -7.10
C GLY A 197 6.30 -8.48 -7.30
N ALA A 198 5.49 -7.43 -7.52
CA ALA A 198 4.08 -7.59 -7.82
C ALA A 198 3.88 -8.10 -9.26
N LEU A 199 2.95 -9.04 -9.44
CA LEU A 199 2.77 -9.88 -10.63
C LEU A 199 1.63 -9.42 -11.53
N GLY A 200 1.84 -9.52 -12.82
CA GLY A 200 0.81 -9.40 -13.84
C GLY A 200 0.04 -8.08 -13.84
N GLN A 201 -1.09 -8.08 -14.53
CA GLN A 201 -1.89 -6.85 -14.70
C GLN A 201 -2.57 -6.36 -13.41
N PRO A 202 -3.01 -7.21 -12.45
CA PRO A 202 -3.61 -6.77 -11.20
C PRO A 202 -2.56 -6.40 -10.13
N GLN A 203 -1.27 -6.54 -10.41
CA GLN A 203 -0.16 -6.25 -9.49
C GLN A 203 -0.27 -7.01 -8.16
N PHE A 204 -0.61 -8.31 -8.23
CA PHE A 204 -0.66 -9.17 -7.05
C PHE A 204 0.74 -9.55 -6.55
N MET A 205 0.95 -9.49 -5.25
CA MET A 205 2.09 -10.20 -4.66
C MET A 205 1.90 -11.71 -4.86
N PRO A 206 2.98 -12.51 -4.94
CA PRO A 206 2.88 -13.96 -5.14
C PRO A 206 1.93 -14.68 -4.17
N THR A 207 1.96 -14.33 -2.88
CA THR A 207 1.02 -14.88 -1.88
C THR A 207 -0.43 -14.50 -2.18
N SER A 208 -0.67 -13.32 -2.73
CA SER A 208 -2.00 -12.87 -3.18
C SER A 208 -2.45 -13.63 -4.42
N TYR A 209 -1.54 -13.87 -5.37
CA TYR A 209 -1.83 -14.70 -6.53
C TYR A 209 -2.32 -16.09 -6.13
N LEU A 210 -1.57 -16.78 -5.27
CA LEU A 210 -1.95 -18.13 -4.82
C LEU A 210 -3.33 -18.17 -4.15
N LYS A 211 -3.72 -17.10 -3.45
CA LYS A 211 -4.99 -17.01 -2.72
C LYS A 211 -6.16 -16.56 -3.58
N PHE A 212 -5.92 -15.72 -4.58
CA PHE A 212 -6.99 -14.95 -5.22
C PHE A 212 -7.05 -15.06 -6.74
N ALA A 213 -5.96 -15.47 -7.41
CA ALA A 213 -5.99 -15.65 -8.85
C ALA A 213 -6.94 -16.81 -9.24
N VAL A 214 -7.70 -16.60 -10.30
CA VAL A 214 -8.68 -17.56 -10.83
C VAL A 214 -8.52 -17.73 -12.32
N ASP A 215 -8.75 -18.94 -12.81
CA ASP A 215 -8.97 -19.26 -14.21
C ASP A 215 -10.46 -18.97 -14.51
N PHE A 216 -10.73 -17.87 -15.19
CA PHE A 216 -12.10 -17.44 -15.48
C PHE A 216 -12.52 -17.69 -16.93
N ASP A 217 -11.58 -17.78 -17.85
CA ASP A 217 -11.87 -18.15 -19.24
C ASP A 217 -11.92 -19.66 -19.44
N GLY A 218 -11.40 -20.46 -18.50
CA GLY A 218 -11.54 -21.91 -18.46
C GLY A 218 -10.49 -22.64 -19.32
N ASP A 219 -9.33 -22.01 -19.54
CA ASP A 219 -8.23 -22.60 -20.32
C ASP A 219 -7.32 -23.53 -19.48
N GLY A 220 -7.56 -23.63 -18.18
CA GLY A 220 -6.81 -24.46 -17.22
C GLY A 220 -5.66 -23.71 -16.56
N HIS A 221 -5.47 -22.40 -16.81
CA HIS A 221 -4.41 -21.59 -16.26
C HIS A 221 -4.95 -20.30 -15.63
N ARG A 222 -4.39 -19.88 -14.50
CA ARG A 222 -4.72 -18.60 -13.85
C ARG A 222 -3.85 -17.47 -14.40
N ASN A 223 -4.07 -17.07 -15.63
CA ASN A 223 -3.19 -16.19 -16.39
C ASN A 223 -3.49 -14.70 -16.19
N ILE A 224 -2.96 -14.10 -15.13
CA ILE A 224 -3.10 -12.66 -14.84
C ILE A 224 -2.15 -11.77 -15.66
N TRP A 225 -1.29 -12.34 -16.51
CA TRP A 225 -0.34 -11.57 -17.33
C TRP A 225 -0.92 -11.18 -18.70
N THR A 226 -1.65 -12.09 -19.33
CA THR A 226 -2.15 -11.89 -20.70
C THR A 226 -3.64 -12.14 -20.86
N SER A 227 -4.30 -12.92 -19.97
CA SER A 227 -5.75 -13.08 -19.97
C SER A 227 -6.43 -11.93 -19.24
N VAL A 228 -7.20 -11.10 -19.95
CA VAL A 228 -8.01 -10.05 -19.36
C VAL A 228 -9.17 -10.62 -18.53
N PRO A 229 -9.90 -11.67 -18.96
CA PRO A 229 -10.93 -12.28 -18.12
C PRO A 229 -10.42 -12.76 -16.76
N ASP A 230 -9.26 -13.42 -16.72
CA ASP A 230 -8.65 -13.89 -15.47
C ASP A 230 -8.22 -12.74 -14.60
N THR A 231 -7.59 -11.71 -15.20
CA THR A 231 -7.20 -10.49 -14.49
C THR A 231 -8.38 -9.84 -13.78
N LEU A 232 -9.47 -9.60 -14.53
CA LEU A 232 -10.66 -8.94 -13.99
C LEU A 232 -11.36 -9.79 -12.92
N ALA A 233 -11.48 -11.09 -13.15
CA ALA A 233 -12.09 -12.00 -12.20
C ALA A 233 -11.23 -12.19 -10.93
N SER A 234 -9.91 -12.21 -11.07
CA SER A 234 -8.98 -12.28 -9.93
C SER A 234 -9.06 -11.03 -9.05
N ILE A 235 -9.19 -9.83 -9.64
CA ILE A 235 -9.44 -8.60 -8.89
C ILE A 235 -10.76 -8.70 -8.13
N ALA A 236 -11.84 -9.15 -8.77
CA ALA A 236 -13.14 -9.31 -8.11
C ALA A 236 -13.08 -10.35 -7.00
N ASN A 237 -12.44 -11.49 -7.23
CA ASN A 237 -12.26 -12.54 -6.22
C ASN A 237 -11.45 -12.04 -5.01
N TYR A 238 -10.40 -11.24 -5.24
CA TYR A 238 -9.66 -10.59 -4.15
C TYR A 238 -10.60 -9.78 -3.25
N LEU A 239 -11.42 -8.92 -3.81
CA LEU A 239 -12.33 -8.07 -3.06
C LEU A 239 -13.36 -8.91 -2.27
N VAL A 240 -13.93 -9.95 -2.89
CA VAL A 240 -14.87 -10.87 -2.21
C VAL A 240 -14.21 -11.59 -1.05
N LYS A 241 -13.01 -12.13 -1.24
CA LYS A 241 -12.26 -12.83 -0.17
C LYS A 241 -11.84 -11.89 0.95
N LYS A 242 -11.81 -10.58 0.69
CA LYS A 242 -11.60 -9.53 1.69
C LYS A 242 -12.89 -9.04 2.35
N GLY A 243 -14.05 -9.52 1.92
CA GLY A 243 -15.35 -9.22 2.56
C GLY A 243 -16.24 -8.23 1.81
N TRP A 244 -16.06 -8.09 0.49
CA TRP A 244 -16.92 -7.24 -0.34
C TRP A 244 -18.39 -7.53 -0.10
N GLN A 245 -19.15 -6.49 0.20
CA GLN A 245 -20.60 -6.54 0.40
C GLN A 245 -21.31 -6.23 -0.92
N ARG A 246 -22.03 -7.24 -1.45
CA ARG A 246 -22.82 -7.11 -2.68
C ARG A 246 -23.88 -6.01 -2.53
N ASP A 247 -24.19 -5.34 -3.63
CA ASP A 247 -25.25 -4.32 -3.73
C ASP A 247 -25.05 -3.11 -2.79
N ARG A 248 -23.82 -2.88 -2.34
CA ARG A 248 -23.43 -1.70 -1.58
C ARG A 248 -22.43 -0.86 -2.32
N ASP A 249 -22.65 0.45 -2.30
CA ASP A 249 -21.70 1.44 -2.81
C ASP A 249 -20.40 1.44 -1.99
N TRP A 250 -19.34 2.06 -2.52
CA TRP A 250 -18.10 2.28 -1.77
C TRP A 250 -18.22 3.44 -0.79
N GLY A 251 -19.05 4.45 -1.08
CA GLY A 251 -19.24 5.64 -0.25
C GLY A 251 -19.93 6.77 -0.98
N PHE A 252 -20.12 7.86 -0.26
CA PHE A 252 -20.85 9.05 -0.73
C PHE A 252 -20.04 10.30 -0.35
N GLU A 253 -19.82 11.20 -1.29
CA GLU A 253 -19.35 12.54 -0.99
C GLU A 253 -20.51 13.32 -0.34
N VAL A 254 -20.21 13.98 0.79
CA VAL A 254 -21.21 14.63 1.64
C VAL A 254 -20.81 16.04 2.03
N SER A 255 -21.79 16.81 2.50
CA SER A 255 -21.57 18.03 3.26
C SER A 255 -21.79 17.73 4.74
N ILE A 256 -20.79 17.98 5.58
CA ILE A 256 -20.86 17.76 7.02
C ILE A 256 -21.05 19.12 7.70
N PRO A 257 -22.18 19.36 8.42
CA PRO A 257 -22.42 20.60 9.15
C PRO A 257 -21.29 20.92 10.13
N GLU A 258 -20.98 22.20 10.31
CA GLU A 258 -19.88 22.64 11.19
C GLU A 258 -20.06 22.16 12.65
N ALA A 259 -21.32 22.05 13.11
CA ALA A 259 -21.65 21.54 14.44
C ALA A 259 -21.31 20.04 14.65
N VAL A 260 -21.18 19.26 13.57
CA VAL A 260 -20.80 17.85 13.63
C VAL A 260 -19.29 17.75 13.67
N SER A 261 -18.74 17.16 14.72
CA SER A 261 -17.31 17.05 14.89
C SER A 261 -16.66 16.14 13.83
N CYS A 262 -15.64 16.62 13.14
CA CYS A 262 -14.78 15.80 12.26
C CYS A 262 -14.00 14.72 13.04
N ALA A 263 -13.91 14.83 14.36
CA ALA A 263 -13.30 13.80 15.22
C ALA A 263 -14.20 12.54 15.39
N GLN A 264 -15.34 12.46 14.70
CA GLN A 264 -16.13 11.23 14.56
C GLN A 264 -15.66 10.33 13.39
N GLU A 265 -14.54 10.67 12.76
CA GLU A 265 -13.92 9.89 11.69
C GLU A 265 -13.40 8.53 12.17
N GLY A 266 -13.54 7.52 11.33
CA GLY A 266 -12.87 6.23 11.47
C GLY A 266 -13.79 5.01 11.40
N PRO A 267 -13.22 3.84 11.01
CA PRO A 267 -13.98 2.59 10.87
C PRO A 267 -14.53 2.05 12.20
N ASP A 268 -13.87 2.36 13.30
CA ASP A 268 -14.24 1.99 14.67
C ASP A 268 -15.40 2.83 15.24
N LEU A 269 -15.82 3.88 14.53
CA LEU A 269 -16.96 4.74 14.88
C LEU A 269 -18.11 4.62 13.88
N ALA A 270 -18.25 3.48 13.22
CA ALA A 270 -19.34 3.20 12.30
C ALA A 270 -20.71 3.45 12.93
N LYS A 271 -21.62 4.04 12.15
CA LYS A 271 -23.02 4.29 12.53
C LYS A 271 -23.93 4.00 11.33
N PRO A 272 -25.21 3.69 11.55
CA PRO A 272 -26.16 3.59 10.45
C PRO A 272 -26.22 4.88 9.62
N LEU A 273 -26.45 4.78 8.31
CA LEU A 273 -26.59 5.96 7.44
C LEU A 273 -27.71 6.90 7.93
N SER A 274 -28.79 6.35 8.54
CA SER A 274 -29.84 7.14 9.16
C SER A 274 -29.33 8.03 10.30
N HIS A 275 -28.35 7.59 11.06
CA HIS A 275 -27.72 8.42 12.10
C HIS A 275 -27.00 9.63 11.48
N TRP A 276 -26.19 9.41 10.44
CA TRP A 276 -25.51 10.50 9.76
C TRP A 276 -26.50 11.51 9.16
N ALA A 277 -27.56 11.03 8.51
CA ALA A 277 -28.62 11.86 7.99
C ALA A 277 -29.32 12.68 9.10
N SER A 278 -29.57 12.10 10.29
CA SER A 278 -30.17 12.79 11.41
C SER A 278 -29.35 13.93 11.99
N LEU A 279 -28.00 13.90 11.73
CA LEU A 279 -27.11 15.01 12.08
C LEU A 279 -27.06 16.11 11.02
N GLY A 280 -27.85 16.03 9.95
CA GLY A 280 -27.88 16.97 8.84
C GLY A 280 -26.73 16.76 7.86
N ILE A 281 -26.11 15.58 7.85
CA ILE A 281 -25.12 15.20 6.84
C ILE A 281 -25.88 14.74 5.59
N ASP A 282 -25.70 15.49 4.51
CA ASP A 282 -26.35 15.25 3.24
C ASP A 282 -25.34 14.95 2.13
N ARG A 283 -25.75 14.13 1.15
CA ARG A 283 -24.93 13.93 -0.04
C ARG A 283 -24.79 15.23 -0.80
N ILE A 284 -23.56 15.60 -1.14
CA ILE A 284 -23.27 16.87 -1.83
C ILE A 284 -24.01 17.00 -3.19
N SER A 285 -24.42 15.87 -3.76
CA SER A 285 -25.26 15.83 -4.96
C SER A 285 -26.70 16.28 -4.76
N GLY A 286 -27.12 16.60 -3.53
CA GLY A 286 -28.52 16.91 -3.15
C GLY A 286 -29.46 15.71 -3.11
N LYS A 287 -28.97 14.49 -3.38
CA LYS A 287 -29.75 13.24 -3.26
C LYS A 287 -29.62 12.72 -1.83
N GLY A 288 -30.69 12.16 -1.26
CA GLY A 288 -30.62 11.44 0.02
C GLY A 288 -29.76 10.17 -0.07
N PHE A 289 -29.38 9.61 1.07
CA PHE A 289 -28.79 8.27 1.11
C PHE A 289 -29.77 7.23 0.55
N PRO A 290 -29.27 6.11 -0.03
CA PRO A 290 -30.15 5.08 -0.57
C PRO A 290 -31.09 4.53 0.51
N SER A 291 -32.40 4.51 0.23
CA SER A 291 -33.41 4.11 1.22
C SER A 291 -33.23 2.67 1.73
N GLY A 292 -32.75 1.77 0.86
CA GLY A 292 -32.43 0.39 1.22
C GLY A 292 -31.21 0.23 2.14
N GLU A 293 -30.34 1.27 2.24
CA GLU A 293 -29.12 1.23 3.04
C GLU A 293 -29.20 2.04 4.34
N MET A 294 -30.33 2.67 4.65
CA MET A 294 -30.44 3.58 5.82
C MET A 294 -30.08 2.92 7.16
N LYS A 295 -30.27 1.61 7.30
CA LYS A 295 -29.89 0.82 8.49
C LYS A 295 -28.48 0.27 8.42
N ALA A 296 -27.84 0.36 7.28
CA ALA A 296 -26.49 -0.16 7.07
C ALA A 296 -25.43 0.83 7.56
N GLU A 297 -24.30 0.30 7.97
CA GLU A 297 -23.21 1.08 8.54
C GLU A 297 -22.53 1.97 7.48
N GLY A 298 -22.23 3.20 7.90
CA GLY A 298 -21.36 4.13 7.22
C GLY A 298 -20.36 4.72 8.20
N MET A 299 -19.22 5.15 7.70
CA MET A 299 -18.13 5.72 8.47
C MET A 299 -17.75 7.08 7.90
N MET A 300 -17.55 8.06 8.77
CA MET A 300 -17.06 9.37 8.36
C MET A 300 -15.59 9.22 7.91
N LEU A 301 -15.25 9.88 6.80
CA LEU A 301 -13.89 9.98 6.27
C LEU A 301 -13.63 11.41 5.81
N VAL A 302 -12.61 12.04 6.39
CA VAL A 302 -12.21 13.43 6.10
C VAL A 302 -10.70 13.48 5.79
N PRO A 303 -10.28 13.06 4.59
CA PRO A 303 -8.87 12.78 4.26
C PRO A 303 -7.94 13.99 4.34
N ALA A 304 -8.49 15.21 4.26
CA ALA A 304 -7.79 16.46 4.51
C ALA A 304 -8.46 17.28 5.65
N GLY A 305 -9.10 16.59 6.59
CA GLY A 305 -9.91 17.25 7.60
C GLY A 305 -11.02 18.08 6.97
N ARG A 306 -11.29 19.24 7.55
CA ARG A 306 -12.28 20.21 7.05
C ARG A 306 -11.84 20.98 5.79
N ASP A 307 -10.58 20.83 5.38
CA ASP A 307 -10.01 21.53 4.24
C ASP A 307 -10.03 20.68 2.96
N GLY A 308 -10.88 19.65 2.91
CA GLY A 308 -11.03 18.76 1.76
C GLY A 308 -12.44 18.25 1.56
N PRO A 309 -12.67 17.46 0.50
CA PRO A 309 -13.88 16.70 0.32
C PRO A 309 -14.14 15.79 1.52
N GLU A 310 -15.39 15.70 1.93
CA GLU A 310 -15.85 14.93 3.07
C GLU A 310 -16.72 13.76 2.60
N PHE A 311 -16.66 12.63 3.30
CA PHE A 311 -17.34 11.42 2.87
C PHE A 311 -18.03 10.69 4.03
N ILE A 312 -19.11 9.99 3.70
CA ILE A 312 -19.57 8.83 4.45
C ILE A 312 -19.28 7.60 3.58
N VAL A 313 -18.31 6.80 4.01
CA VAL A 313 -17.88 5.60 3.30
C VAL A 313 -18.53 4.34 3.89
N THR A 314 -18.60 3.28 3.10
CA THR A 314 -19.15 1.99 3.51
C THR A 314 -18.02 1.00 3.85
N PRO A 315 -18.32 -0.20 4.37
CA PRO A 315 -17.31 -1.25 4.50
C PRO A 315 -16.56 -1.56 3.19
N ASN A 316 -17.20 -1.44 2.03
CA ASN A 316 -16.56 -1.68 0.73
C ASN A 316 -15.40 -0.74 0.43
N PHE A 317 -15.42 0.49 0.97
CA PHE A 317 -14.28 1.40 0.90
C PHE A 317 -13.03 0.80 1.56
N TYR A 318 -13.19 0.22 2.74
CA TYR A 318 -12.06 -0.40 3.45
C TYR A 318 -11.60 -1.69 2.79
N ILE A 319 -12.49 -2.41 2.09
CA ILE A 319 -12.10 -3.55 1.26
C ILE A 319 -11.27 -3.11 0.05
N ILE A 320 -11.62 -2.01 -0.61
CA ILE A 320 -10.77 -1.42 -1.66
C ILE A 320 -9.42 -0.98 -1.07
N LYS A 321 -9.42 -0.39 0.12
CA LYS A 321 -8.20 0.05 0.82
C LYS A 321 -7.24 -1.11 1.09
N GLU A 322 -7.71 -2.34 1.33
CA GLU A 322 -6.88 -3.53 1.52
C GLU A 322 -5.94 -3.80 0.32
N TYR A 323 -6.28 -3.29 -0.87
CA TYR A 323 -5.44 -3.46 -2.06
C TYR A 323 -4.11 -2.69 -1.96
N ASN A 324 -4.11 -1.51 -1.34
CA ASN A 324 -2.92 -0.63 -1.26
C ASN A 324 -2.78 0.11 0.08
N ASN A 325 -3.52 -0.26 1.12
CA ASN A 325 -3.47 0.30 2.48
C ASN A 325 -3.46 1.86 2.55
N SER A 326 -4.13 2.54 1.61
CA SER A 326 -4.21 4.00 1.52
C SER A 326 -5.66 4.47 1.37
N ASP A 327 -6.09 5.45 2.19
CA ASP A 327 -7.40 6.11 2.04
C ASP A 327 -7.51 6.79 0.67
N LEU A 328 -6.44 7.43 0.21
CA LEU A 328 -6.43 8.13 -1.07
C LEU A 328 -6.52 7.16 -2.25
N TYR A 329 -5.89 5.98 -2.13
CA TYR A 329 -6.06 4.93 -3.13
C TYR A 329 -7.52 4.49 -3.24
N ALA A 330 -8.16 4.19 -2.12
CA ALA A 330 -9.55 3.74 -2.12
C ALA A 330 -10.51 4.81 -2.65
N LEU A 331 -10.32 6.08 -2.27
CA LEU A 331 -11.05 7.23 -2.84
C LEU A 331 -10.82 7.37 -4.35
N TYR A 332 -9.58 7.19 -4.80
CA TYR A 332 -9.25 7.25 -6.23
C TYR A 332 -9.97 6.16 -7.02
N ILE A 333 -9.96 4.93 -6.52
CA ILE A 333 -10.66 3.79 -7.14
C ILE A 333 -12.17 4.06 -7.18
N GLY A 334 -12.77 4.49 -6.07
CA GLY A 334 -14.20 4.82 -6.01
C GLY A 334 -14.57 5.92 -7.01
N ASN A 335 -13.84 7.04 -7.02
CA ASN A 335 -14.08 8.13 -7.96
C ASN A 335 -13.88 7.70 -9.43
N LEU A 336 -12.83 6.94 -9.73
CA LEU A 336 -12.61 6.44 -11.10
C LEU A 336 -13.72 5.46 -11.51
N ALA A 337 -14.19 4.60 -10.62
CA ALA A 337 -15.31 3.69 -10.89
C ALA A 337 -16.60 4.44 -11.20
N ASP A 338 -16.91 5.50 -10.46
CA ASP A 338 -18.09 6.35 -10.71
C ASP A 338 -17.99 7.08 -12.06
N ARG A 339 -16.79 7.54 -12.43
CA ARG A 339 -16.55 8.14 -13.76
C ARG A 339 -16.71 7.13 -14.89
N ILE A 340 -16.36 5.87 -14.67
CA ILE A 340 -16.54 4.79 -15.64
C ILE A 340 -18.02 4.43 -15.77
N ALA A 341 -18.72 4.23 -14.64
CA ALA A 341 -20.10 3.74 -14.62
C ALA A 341 -21.12 4.82 -14.98
N TYR A 342 -20.97 6.02 -14.46
CA TYR A 342 -22.00 7.06 -14.48
C TYR A 342 -21.58 8.35 -15.18
N ASN A 343 -20.41 8.36 -15.83
CA ASN A 343 -19.80 9.57 -16.37
C ASN A 343 -19.65 10.70 -15.31
N GLY A 344 -19.38 10.30 -14.06
CA GLY A 344 -19.14 11.21 -12.94
C GLY A 344 -17.96 12.14 -13.16
N GLY A 345 -17.90 13.21 -12.38
CA GLY A 345 -16.83 14.22 -12.44
C GLY A 345 -15.85 14.13 -11.28
N ALA A 346 -15.13 15.24 -11.08
CA ALA A 346 -14.34 15.49 -9.89
C ALA A 346 -15.20 15.47 -8.63
N PHE A 347 -14.58 15.28 -7.48
CA PHE A 347 -15.23 15.60 -6.22
C PHE A 347 -15.67 17.06 -6.22
N GLN A 348 -16.81 17.34 -5.65
CA GLN A 348 -17.37 18.69 -5.62
C GLN A 348 -16.75 19.54 -4.49
N GLY A 349 -16.38 18.89 -3.37
CA GLY A 349 -15.59 19.50 -2.30
C GLY A 349 -14.21 19.88 -2.81
N ARG A 350 -13.76 21.08 -2.42
CA ARG A 350 -12.46 21.59 -2.86
C ARG A 350 -11.37 21.11 -1.90
N TRP A 351 -10.24 20.68 -2.45
CA TRP A 351 -9.03 20.50 -1.68
C TRP A 351 -8.46 21.86 -1.30
N GLY A 352 -8.54 22.21 -0.02
CA GLY A 352 -7.97 23.43 0.52
C GLY A 352 -6.45 23.37 0.64
N ASP A 353 -5.85 24.47 1.03
CA ASP A 353 -4.41 24.52 1.34
C ASP A 353 -4.19 24.00 2.77
N VAL A 354 -3.79 22.76 2.90
CA VAL A 354 -3.45 22.13 4.18
C VAL A 354 -2.03 22.48 4.67
N GLY A 355 -1.33 23.35 3.93
CA GLY A 355 0.04 23.76 4.22
C GLY A 355 1.07 22.67 3.87
N LYS A 356 2.34 23.04 3.90
CA LYS A 356 3.46 22.12 3.64
C LYS A 356 4.02 21.61 4.97
N MET A 357 3.66 20.39 5.32
CA MET A 357 4.21 19.70 6.47
C MET A 357 5.17 18.60 6.01
N LEU A 358 6.33 18.51 6.65
CA LEU A 358 7.24 17.38 6.44
C LEU A 358 6.72 16.17 7.21
N ARG A 359 7.01 14.98 6.70
CA ARG A 359 6.70 13.72 7.42
C ARG A 359 7.24 13.72 8.85
N SER A 360 8.46 14.22 9.05
CA SER A 360 9.07 14.39 10.38
C SER A 360 8.29 15.33 11.30
N ASP A 361 7.66 16.37 10.75
CA ASP A 361 6.83 17.28 11.53
C ASP A 361 5.56 16.59 12.04
N VAL A 362 4.90 15.83 11.14
CA VAL A 362 3.71 15.04 11.49
C VAL A 362 4.07 13.96 12.52
N ALA A 363 5.20 13.26 12.35
CA ALA A 363 5.67 12.28 13.32
C ALA A 363 5.96 12.91 14.72
N ALA A 364 6.52 14.11 14.73
CA ALA A 364 6.73 14.84 15.98
C ALA A 364 5.41 15.24 16.65
N MET A 365 4.40 15.67 15.87
CA MET A 365 3.05 15.94 16.38
C MET A 365 2.38 14.68 16.93
N GLN A 366 2.47 13.56 16.22
CA GLN A 366 1.92 12.27 16.67
C GLN A 366 2.53 11.89 18.03
N LYS A 367 3.87 11.94 18.18
CA LYS A 367 4.55 11.67 19.45
C LYS A 367 4.10 12.61 20.57
N ALA A 368 3.85 13.88 20.26
CA ALA A 368 3.37 14.84 21.25
C ALA A 368 1.92 14.55 21.69
N LEU A 369 1.06 14.12 20.75
CA LEU A 369 -0.32 13.69 21.04
C LEU A 369 -0.33 12.39 21.86
N GLU A 370 0.50 11.40 21.53
CA GLU A 370 0.64 10.14 22.28
C GLU A 370 1.03 10.39 23.73
N ARG A 371 2.01 11.31 23.99
CA ARG A 371 2.38 11.70 25.36
C ARG A 371 1.23 12.31 26.16
N GLN A 372 0.24 12.91 25.47
CA GLN A 372 -0.97 13.47 26.09
C GLN A 372 -2.12 12.46 26.16
N GLY A 373 -1.89 11.18 25.80
CA GLY A 373 -2.86 10.10 25.88
C GLY A 373 -3.81 9.96 24.69
N TYR A 374 -3.53 10.61 23.55
CA TYR A 374 -4.32 10.44 22.32
C TYR A 374 -3.85 9.23 21.52
N ASP A 375 -4.80 8.48 20.93
CA ASP A 375 -4.52 7.37 20.01
C ASP A 375 -4.32 7.89 18.59
N VAL A 376 -3.08 8.02 18.15
CA VAL A 376 -2.72 8.45 16.79
C VAL A 376 -2.46 7.29 15.82
N GLY A 377 -2.49 6.03 16.31
CA GLY A 377 -2.26 4.84 15.50
C GLY A 377 -0.79 4.53 15.18
N GLY A 378 0.13 5.34 15.71
CA GLY A 378 1.58 5.24 15.50
C GLY A 378 2.18 6.56 15.03
N SER A 379 3.46 6.77 15.37
CA SER A 379 4.17 8.04 15.08
C SER A 379 5.05 7.91 13.83
N ASP A 380 4.47 7.47 12.73
CA ASP A 380 5.14 7.21 11.44
C ASP A 380 5.18 8.43 10.49
N GLY A 381 4.52 9.51 10.89
CA GLY A 381 4.41 10.74 10.10
C GLY A 381 3.34 10.69 9.01
N LEU A 382 2.45 9.68 9.06
CA LEU A 382 1.30 9.55 8.16
C LEU A 382 0.03 10.01 8.89
N PRO A 383 -0.70 11.03 8.41
CA PRO A 383 -1.91 11.50 9.07
C PRO A 383 -3.10 10.58 8.74
N GLY A 384 -3.10 9.33 9.24
CA GLY A 384 -4.21 8.40 9.18
C GLY A 384 -5.41 8.90 10.00
N TYR A 385 -6.57 8.21 9.88
CA TYR A 385 -7.80 8.63 10.56
C TYR A 385 -7.65 8.81 12.08
N LYS A 386 -6.86 7.96 12.76
CA LYS A 386 -6.61 8.10 14.21
C LYS A 386 -5.84 9.39 14.52
N THR A 387 -4.84 9.72 13.71
CA THR A 387 -4.10 10.98 13.84
C THR A 387 -5.02 12.18 13.62
N ARG A 388 -5.82 12.18 12.54
CA ARG A 388 -6.76 13.26 12.20
C ARG A 388 -7.79 13.46 13.30
N ARG A 389 -8.38 12.36 13.79
CA ARG A 389 -9.32 12.37 14.94
C ARG A 389 -8.69 12.95 16.19
N SER A 390 -7.50 12.50 16.56
CA SER A 390 -6.77 12.96 17.74
C SER A 390 -6.42 14.45 17.67
N ILE A 391 -6.06 14.92 16.48
CA ILE A 391 -5.84 16.36 16.23
C ILE A 391 -7.14 17.14 16.49
N GLY A 392 -8.26 16.70 15.93
CA GLY A 392 -9.55 17.36 16.14
C GLY A 392 -9.97 17.41 17.61
N GLN A 393 -9.79 16.31 18.34
CA GLN A 393 -10.07 16.24 19.78
C GLN A 393 -9.15 17.19 20.57
N TRP A 394 -7.86 17.21 20.23
CA TRP A 394 -6.89 18.12 20.88
C TRP A 394 -7.23 19.58 20.58
N GLN A 395 -7.56 19.92 19.33
CA GLN A 395 -7.96 21.27 18.94
C GLN A 395 -9.19 21.74 19.73
N ALA A 396 -10.24 20.91 19.81
CA ALA A 396 -11.44 21.22 20.57
C ALA A 396 -11.16 21.44 22.06
N LYS A 397 -10.34 20.57 22.68
CA LYS A 397 -9.95 20.68 24.10
C LYS A 397 -9.18 21.96 24.40
N ASN A 398 -8.46 22.50 23.41
CA ASN A 398 -7.65 23.72 23.55
C ASN A 398 -8.36 24.98 23.01
N GLY A 399 -9.68 24.94 22.82
CA GLY A 399 -10.48 26.08 22.38
C GLY A 399 -10.19 26.54 20.94
N MET A 400 -9.63 25.67 20.13
CA MET A 400 -9.39 25.89 18.69
C MET A 400 -10.55 25.33 17.87
N LYS A 401 -10.82 25.94 16.71
CA LYS A 401 -11.75 25.34 15.74
C LYS A 401 -11.15 24.03 15.21
N PRO A 402 -11.84 22.87 15.34
CA PRO A 402 -11.30 21.62 14.88
C PRO A 402 -11.26 21.55 13.35
N THR A 403 -10.06 21.44 12.80
CA THR A 403 -9.82 21.16 11.37
C THR A 403 -9.57 19.68 11.11
N CYS A 404 -9.19 18.92 12.15
CA CYS A 404 -8.87 17.49 12.08
C CYS A 404 -7.75 17.16 11.07
N PHE A 405 -6.81 18.08 10.87
CA PHE A 405 -5.66 17.85 10.00
C PHE A 405 -4.38 18.48 10.58
N PRO A 406 -3.19 17.91 10.31
CA PRO A 406 -1.93 18.50 10.77
C PRO A 406 -1.70 19.89 10.15
N GLU A 407 -1.49 20.90 10.99
CA GLU A 407 -1.24 22.28 10.57
C GLU A 407 0.06 22.81 11.15
N ALA A 408 0.75 23.66 10.38
CA ALA A 408 1.96 24.32 10.85
C ALA A 408 1.73 25.17 12.11
N THR A 409 0.53 25.73 12.28
CA THR A 409 0.09 26.51 13.45
C THR A 409 0.08 25.72 14.76
N MET A 410 0.06 24.39 14.69
CA MET A 410 0.12 23.49 15.85
C MET A 410 1.56 23.26 16.32
N LYS A 411 2.58 23.54 15.46
CA LYS A 411 3.99 23.45 15.85
C LYS A 411 4.24 24.38 17.03
N GLY A 412 4.82 23.85 18.11
CA GLY A 412 5.12 24.60 19.32
C GLY A 412 3.96 24.74 20.34
N LYS A 413 2.71 24.45 19.95
CA LYS A 413 1.57 24.37 20.86
C LYS A 413 1.41 22.96 21.46
N LEU A 414 1.78 21.93 20.73
CA LEU A 414 1.90 20.55 21.20
C LEU A 414 3.22 20.40 21.98
N LYS A 415 3.16 20.51 23.30
CA LYS A 415 4.29 20.32 24.21
C LYS A 415 4.31 18.92 24.80
#